data_0ada845b858bb9ae812abc9b329d0272
#
_entry.id   0ada845b858bb9ae812abc9b329d0272
#
_cell.length_a   1.000
_cell.length_b   1.000
_cell.length_c   1.000
_cell.angle_alpha   90.00
_cell.angle_beta   90.00
_cell.angle_gamma   90.00
#
_symmetry.space_group_name_H-M   'P 1'
#
loop_
_entity.id
_entity.type
_entity.pdbx_description
1 polymer ?
#
loop_
_entity_poly.entity_id
_entity_poly.type
_entity_poly.pdbx_seq_one_letter_code
_entity_poly.pdbx_strand_id
1 'polypeptide(L)'
;MAVETAPPGWMQDWSAIGSGKNARIGVLLVHGFTGAPPSMRPWGEFLLSKGYTVRVPLLPGHGTKPEDLNKVKWQEWPAKVQSELEELLKVCDEVFICGLSMGGATTLYVAAENHNRLSGIILVNPMIYRSSAVLSLLPLWAKYLLANIVKMRSSVGNDISRPGITEHGYDATPSFGAYELFKMLKETRLKLKKITVSLQLFHSVQDHTLPVCNTEIIMDEIGSSNKSRIELVNSFHVATLDYDQELIFENSLTFIQSNSRN
;
A
#
# COMPACT_ATOMS: atom_id res chain seq x y z
N MET A 1 -17.93 8.68 -20.47
CA MET A 1 -17.74 7.23 -20.65
C MET A 1 -18.18 6.57 -19.36
N ALA A 2 -18.95 5.47 -19.42
CA ALA A 2 -19.33 4.75 -18.20
C ALA A 2 -18.06 4.20 -17.52
N VAL A 3 -17.90 4.43 -16.23
CA VAL A 3 -16.83 3.80 -15.45
C VAL A 3 -17.10 2.30 -15.46
N GLU A 4 -16.14 1.53 -15.94
CA GLU A 4 -16.26 0.08 -15.99
C GLU A 4 -16.33 -0.46 -14.56
N THR A 5 -17.30 -1.30 -14.25
CA THR A 5 -17.43 -1.92 -12.93
C THR A 5 -16.31 -2.94 -12.73
N ALA A 6 -15.79 -3.03 -11.49
CA ALA A 6 -14.77 -4.05 -11.18
C ALA A 6 -15.29 -5.45 -11.55
N PRO A 7 -14.42 -6.33 -12.03
CA PRO A 7 -14.79 -7.72 -12.28
C PRO A 7 -15.40 -8.38 -11.02
N PRO A 8 -16.35 -9.31 -11.17
CA PRO A 8 -16.96 -9.98 -10.02
C PRO A 8 -15.93 -10.58 -9.06
N GLY A 9 -16.10 -10.30 -7.77
CA GLY A 9 -15.20 -10.79 -6.70
C GLY A 9 -13.89 -9.99 -6.51
N TRP A 10 -13.59 -9.01 -7.37
CA TRP A 10 -12.35 -8.22 -7.24
C TRP A 10 -12.37 -7.23 -6.07
N MET A 11 -13.54 -6.83 -5.63
CA MET A 11 -13.71 -5.90 -4.49
C MET A 11 -13.65 -6.60 -3.12
N GLN A 12 -13.18 -7.83 -3.04
CA GLN A 12 -13.10 -8.65 -1.84
C GLN A 12 -11.67 -9.13 -1.59
N ASP A 13 -11.43 -9.68 -0.39
CA ASP A 13 -10.18 -10.40 -0.10
C ASP A 13 -9.91 -11.44 -1.20
N TRP A 14 -8.69 -11.49 -1.64
CA TRP A 14 -8.25 -12.52 -2.58
C TRP A 14 -6.98 -13.20 -2.11
N SER A 15 -6.94 -14.51 -2.25
CA SER A 15 -5.74 -15.31 -1.98
C SER A 15 -5.64 -16.49 -2.94
N ALA A 16 -4.40 -16.89 -3.24
CA ALA A 16 -4.13 -18.07 -4.04
C ALA A 16 -2.82 -18.72 -3.57
N ILE A 17 -2.83 -20.04 -3.52
CA ILE A 17 -1.64 -20.84 -3.19
C ILE A 17 -0.80 -20.99 -4.45
N GLY A 18 0.48 -20.72 -4.33
CA GLY A 18 1.46 -20.86 -5.39
C GLY A 18 1.76 -22.33 -5.73
N SER A 19 2.66 -22.52 -6.69
CA SER A 19 3.07 -23.86 -7.16
C SER A 19 4.58 -23.95 -7.38
N GLY A 20 5.09 -25.18 -7.46
CA GLY A 20 6.51 -25.42 -7.69
C GLY A 20 7.40 -24.93 -6.55
N LYS A 21 8.65 -24.56 -6.88
CA LYS A 21 9.68 -24.18 -5.89
C LYS A 21 9.35 -22.89 -5.13
N ASN A 22 8.54 -21.99 -5.70
CA ASN A 22 8.22 -20.70 -5.11
C ASN A 22 6.96 -20.75 -4.22
N ALA A 23 6.25 -21.89 -4.15
CA ALA A 23 4.97 -22.01 -3.43
C ALA A 23 5.06 -21.67 -1.93
N ARG A 24 6.25 -21.83 -1.34
CA ARG A 24 6.48 -21.54 0.08
C ARG A 24 7.04 -20.12 0.33
N ILE A 25 7.02 -19.28 -0.69
CA ILE A 25 7.30 -17.85 -0.56
C ILE A 25 5.98 -17.10 -0.70
N GLY A 26 5.56 -16.43 0.37
CA GLY A 26 4.32 -15.68 0.45
C GLY A 26 4.52 -14.21 0.08
N VAL A 27 3.57 -13.63 -0.65
CA VAL A 27 3.55 -12.20 -0.94
C VAL A 27 2.20 -11.61 -0.56
N LEU A 28 2.22 -10.64 0.36
CA LEU A 28 1.05 -9.90 0.84
C LEU A 28 1.02 -8.52 0.16
N LEU A 29 -0.07 -8.22 -0.56
CA LEU A 29 -0.18 -6.97 -1.32
C LEU A 29 -1.28 -6.07 -0.74
N VAL A 30 -0.92 -4.86 -0.32
CA VAL A 30 -1.75 -3.95 0.48
C VAL A 30 -2.10 -2.69 -0.32
N HIS A 31 -3.39 -2.46 -0.55
CA HIS A 31 -3.90 -1.32 -1.33
C HIS A 31 -3.87 0.02 -0.58
N GLY A 32 -4.10 1.11 -1.30
CA GLY A 32 -4.10 2.48 -0.80
C GLY A 32 -5.37 2.93 -0.09
N PHE A 33 -5.35 4.15 0.46
CA PHE A 33 -6.49 4.82 1.08
C PHE A 33 -7.55 5.13 0.04
N THR A 34 -8.81 4.88 0.37
CA THR A 34 -9.97 4.92 -0.53
C THR A 34 -9.97 3.91 -1.67
N GLY A 35 -8.83 3.24 -1.94
CA GLY A 35 -8.69 2.19 -2.94
C GLY A 35 -9.27 0.84 -2.51
N ALA A 36 -8.99 -0.19 -3.30
CA ALA A 36 -9.49 -1.54 -3.04
C ALA A 36 -8.57 -2.58 -3.70
N PRO A 37 -8.77 -3.90 -3.47
CA PRO A 37 -7.94 -4.96 -4.04
C PRO A 37 -7.69 -4.88 -5.55
N PRO A 38 -8.58 -4.36 -6.42
CA PRO A 38 -8.30 -4.20 -7.85
C PRO A 38 -7.01 -3.45 -8.17
N SER A 39 -6.59 -2.49 -7.33
CA SER A 39 -5.32 -1.76 -7.52
C SER A 39 -4.07 -2.62 -7.33
N MET A 40 -4.18 -3.76 -6.65
CA MET A 40 -3.08 -4.67 -6.34
C MET A 40 -3.22 -6.04 -7.02
N ARG A 41 -4.42 -6.39 -7.47
CA ARG A 41 -4.77 -7.71 -8.00
C ARG A 41 -3.92 -8.13 -9.20
N PRO A 42 -3.69 -7.28 -10.23
CA PRO A 42 -2.85 -7.65 -11.36
C PRO A 42 -1.42 -8.01 -10.96
N TRP A 43 -0.85 -7.29 -9.98
CA TRP A 43 0.47 -7.60 -9.43
C TRP A 43 0.48 -8.95 -8.71
N GLY A 44 -0.56 -9.23 -7.92
CA GLY A 44 -0.72 -10.53 -7.26
C GLY A 44 -0.85 -11.68 -8.26
N GLU A 45 -1.64 -11.50 -9.33
CA GLU A 45 -1.81 -12.51 -10.40
C GLU A 45 -0.50 -12.76 -11.16
N PHE A 46 0.28 -11.71 -11.41
CA PHE A 46 1.61 -11.86 -12.00
C PHE A 46 2.51 -12.72 -11.09
N LEU A 47 2.60 -12.42 -9.79
CA LEU A 47 3.42 -13.21 -8.85
C LEU A 47 2.92 -14.65 -8.70
N LEU A 48 1.61 -14.86 -8.67
CA LEU A 48 1.01 -16.19 -8.68
C LEU A 48 1.42 -16.98 -9.93
N SER A 49 1.45 -16.34 -11.11
CA SER A 49 1.90 -16.97 -12.36
C SER A 49 3.37 -17.41 -12.31
N LYS A 50 4.18 -16.81 -11.43
CA LYS A 50 5.57 -17.19 -11.16
C LYS A 50 5.69 -18.22 -10.02
N GLY A 51 4.57 -18.72 -9.51
CA GLY A 51 4.49 -19.78 -8.51
C GLY A 51 4.45 -19.33 -7.05
N TYR A 52 4.40 -18.04 -6.76
CA TYR A 52 4.34 -17.51 -5.39
C TYR A 52 2.94 -17.65 -4.78
N THR A 53 2.88 -17.88 -3.46
CA THR A 53 1.62 -17.81 -2.71
C THR A 53 1.28 -16.34 -2.43
N VAL A 54 0.07 -15.92 -2.75
CA VAL A 54 -0.31 -14.50 -2.70
C VAL A 54 -1.57 -14.25 -1.88
N ARG A 55 -1.63 -13.06 -1.22
CA ARG A 55 -2.82 -12.55 -0.56
C ARG A 55 -2.97 -11.05 -0.85
N VAL A 56 -4.19 -10.64 -1.17
CA VAL A 56 -4.57 -9.25 -1.42
C VAL A 56 -5.79 -8.94 -0.56
N PRO A 57 -5.62 -8.49 0.69
CA PRO A 57 -6.73 -8.20 1.57
C PRO A 57 -7.49 -6.94 1.17
N LEU A 58 -8.78 -6.92 1.47
CA LEU A 58 -9.58 -5.72 1.55
C LEU A 58 -9.43 -5.12 2.96
N LEU A 59 -8.94 -3.90 3.05
CA LEU A 59 -8.75 -3.22 4.33
C LEU A 59 -10.09 -2.76 4.93
N PRO A 60 -10.24 -2.76 6.28
CA PRO A 60 -11.46 -2.29 6.94
C PRO A 60 -11.92 -0.93 6.45
N GLY A 61 -13.23 -0.79 6.21
CA GLY A 61 -13.88 0.43 5.74
C GLY A 61 -13.74 0.72 4.23
N HIS A 62 -13.07 -0.15 3.47
CA HIS A 62 -12.90 -0.04 2.02
C HIS A 62 -13.85 -0.99 1.26
N GLY A 63 -13.97 -0.80 -0.05
CA GLY A 63 -14.73 -1.69 -0.93
C GLY A 63 -16.25 -1.68 -0.76
N THR A 64 -16.81 -0.77 0.03
CA THR A 64 -18.25 -0.62 0.31
C THR A 64 -18.71 0.79 -0.06
N LYS A 65 -18.76 1.70 0.90
CA LYS A 65 -19.10 3.11 0.70
C LYS A 65 -18.20 4.03 1.55
N PRO A 66 -17.97 5.27 1.12
CA PRO A 66 -17.04 6.19 1.79
C PRO A 66 -17.33 6.39 3.29
N GLU A 67 -18.61 6.39 3.69
CA GLU A 67 -19.03 6.58 5.09
C GLU A 67 -18.51 5.49 6.03
N ASP A 68 -18.28 4.28 5.53
CA ASP A 68 -17.80 3.17 6.35
C ASP A 68 -16.36 3.41 6.80
N LEU A 69 -15.55 4.09 5.97
CA LEU A 69 -14.19 4.46 6.31
C LEU A 69 -14.13 5.48 7.48
N ASN A 70 -15.18 6.29 7.67
CA ASN A 70 -15.30 7.19 8.83
C ASN A 70 -15.55 6.46 10.17
N LYS A 71 -15.87 5.18 10.15
CA LYS A 71 -16.11 4.36 11.35
C LYS A 71 -14.89 3.59 11.82
N VAL A 72 -13.88 3.46 10.95
CA VAL A 72 -12.67 2.67 11.19
C VAL A 72 -11.67 3.46 12.02
N LYS A 73 -11.01 2.78 12.96
CA LYS A 73 -9.83 3.28 13.67
C LYS A 73 -8.56 2.84 12.94
N TRP A 74 -7.55 3.69 12.93
CA TRP A 74 -6.33 3.42 12.17
C TRP A 74 -5.65 2.08 12.53
N GLN A 75 -5.78 1.62 13.78
CA GLN A 75 -5.19 0.36 14.24
C GLN A 75 -5.76 -0.87 13.51
N GLU A 76 -6.99 -0.75 12.97
CA GLU A 76 -7.65 -1.85 12.28
C GLU A 76 -6.96 -2.21 10.95
N TRP A 77 -6.36 -1.22 10.28
CA TRP A 77 -5.64 -1.46 9.03
C TRP A 77 -4.38 -2.32 9.23
N PRO A 78 -3.41 -1.94 10.09
CA PRO A 78 -2.28 -2.81 10.36
C PRO A 78 -2.68 -4.13 11.04
N ALA A 79 -3.76 -4.17 11.84
CA ALA A 79 -4.25 -5.42 12.42
C ALA A 79 -4.74 -6.40 11.34
N LYS A 80 -5.45 -5.92 10.31
CA LYS A 80 -5.84 -6.74 9.15
C LYS A 80 -4.60 -7.28 8.42
N VAL A 81 -3.62 -6.42 8.12
CA VAL A 81 -2.38 -6.83 7.45
C VAL A 81 -1.59 -7.82 8.30
N GLN A 82 -1.53 -7.63 9.62
CA GLN A 82 -0.90 -8.58 10.55
C GLN A 82 -1.60 -9.93 10.53
N SER A 83 -2.93 -9.96 10.53
CA SER A 83 -3.69 -11.20 10.44
C SER A 83 -3.41 -11.97 9.15
N GLU A 84 -3.31 -11.27 8.01
CA GLU A 84 -2.99 -11.88 6.74
C GLU A 84 -1.53 -12.37 6.66
N LEU A 85 -0.61 -11.67 7.31
CA LEU A 85 0.77 -12.12 7.50
C LEU A 85 0.82 -13.43 8.28
N GLU A 86 0.07 -13.53 9.41
CA GLU A 86 0.02 -14.78 10.19
C GLU A 86 -0.52 -15.95 9.36
N GLU A 87 -1.53 -15.71 8.52
CA GLU A 87 -2.05 -16.76 7.63
C GLU A 87 -1.00 -17.23 6.59
N LEU A 88 -0.21 -16.30 6.03
CA LEU A 88 0.90 -16.67 5.13
C LEU A 88 1.98 -17.47 5.85
N LEU A 89 2.36 -17.06 7.05
CA LEU A 89 3.41 -17.72 7.84
C LEU A 89 3.04 -19.15 8.29
N LYS A 90 1.75 -19.56 8.22
CA LYS A 90 1.35 -20.94 8.45
C LYS A 90 1.73 -21.88 7.29
N VAL A 91 1.85 -21.32 6.08
CA VAL A 91 2.02 -22.11 4.85
C VAL A 91 3.28 -21.74 4.05
N CYS A 92 3.92 -20.63 4.39
CA CYS A 92 5.13 -20.12 3.72
C CYS A 92 6.30 -20.05 4.70
N ASP A 93 7.50 -20.29 4.20
CA ASP A 93 8.75 -20.19 4.95
C ASP A 93 9.30 -18.76 4.94
N GLU A 94 8.98 -18.01 3.88
CA GLU A 94 9.40 -16.64 3.66
C GLU A 94 8.22 -15.80 3.24
N VAL A 95 8.17 -14.54 3.73
CA VAL A 95 7.09 -13.62 3.39
C VAL A 95 7.65 -12.25 3.04
N PHE A 96 7.13 -11.69 1.95
CA PHE A 96 7.31 -10.31 1.53
C PHE A 96 5.99 -9.55 1.65
N ILE A 97 6.05 -8.26 1.98
CA ILE A 97 4.88 -7.39 1.96
C ILE A 97 5.08 -6.28 0.94
N CYS A 98 4.11 -6.10 0.06
CA CYS A 98 4.07 -5.04 -0.94
C CYS A 98 2.98 -4.04 -0.58
N GLY A 99 3.22 -2.74 -0.71
CA GLY A 99 2.21 -1.74 -0.36
C GLY A 99 2.19 -0.53 -1.28
N LEU A 100 0.99 -0.11 -1.68
CA LEU A 100 0.74 1.10 -2.45
C LEU A 100 0.24 2.22 -1.53
N SER A 101 0.83 3.42 -1.58
CA SER A 101 0.33 4.62 -0.90
C SER A 101 0.14 4.41 0.62
N MET A 102 -1.07 4.50 1.17
CA MET A 102 -1.40 4.13 2.56
C MET A 102 -1.04 2.67 2.85
N GLY A 103 -1.22 1.77 1.88
CA GLY A 103 -0.79 0.38 1.99
C GLY A 103 0.72 0.28 2.24
N GLY A 104 1.51 1.18 1.65
CA GLY A 104 2.93 1.32 1.95
C GLY A 104 3.20 1.76 3.40
N ALA A 105 2.45 2.74 3.91
CA ALA A 105 2.55 3.14 5.32
C ALA A 105 2.16 2.00 6.28
N THR A 106 1.10 1.26 5.94
CA THR A 106 0.65 0.10 6.72
C THR A 106 1.69 -1.02 6.70
N THR A 107 2.30 -1.27 5.54
CA THR A 107 3.43 -2.20 5.37
C THR A 107 4.61 -1.82 6.26
N LEU A 108 5.01 -0.54 6.27
CA LEU A 108 6.08 -0.03 7.12
C LEU A 108 5.75 -0.23 8.60
N TYR A 109 4.51 0.06 9.03
CA TYR A 109 4.10 -0.16 10.41
C TYR A 109 4.22 -1.62 10.83
N VAL A 110 3.68 -2.54 10.02
CA VAL A 110 3.73 -3.99 10.28
C VAL A 110 5.17 -4.51 10.21
N ALA A 111 5.98 -4.04 9.25
CA ALA A 111 7.38 -4.44 9.14
C ALA A 111 8.22 -4.01 10.37
N ALA A 112 7.92 -2.86 10.97
CA ALA A 112 8.62 -2.42 12.18
C ALA A 112 8.39 -3.35 13.40
N GLU A 113 7.23 -4.02 13.45
CA GLU A 113 6.88 -4.97 14.51
C GLU A 113 7.29 -6.42 14.15
N ASN A 114 7.60 -6.70 12.87
CA ASN A 114 7.85 -8.05 12.36
C ASN A 114 9.18 -8.19 11.59
N HIS A 115 10.15 -7.31 11.82
CA HIS A 115 11.39 -7.27 11.03
C HIS A 115 12.17 -8.60 11.00
N ASN A 116 12.05 -9.46 12.02
CA ASN A 116 12.67 -10.77 12.07
C ASN A 116 11.90 -11.88 11.34
N ARG A 117 10.69 -11.58 10.83
CA ARG A 117 9.74 -12.54 10.24
C ARG A 117 9.50 -12.29 8.75
N LEU A 118 10.02 -11.18 8.23
CA LEU A 118 9.89 -10.79 6.84
C LEU A 118 11.23 -10.93 6.11
N SER A 119 11.18 -11.34 4.85
CA SER A 119 12.35 -11.40 3.95
C SER A 119 12.60 -10.06 3.27
N GLY A 120 11.57 -9.23 3.10
CA GLY A 120 11.68 -7.90 2.53
C GLY A 120 10.34 -7.20 2.38
N ILE A 121 10.40 -5.91 2.02
CA ILE A 121 9.22 -5.09 1.71
C ILE A 121 9.41 -4.35 0.39
N ILE A 122 8.29 -4.16 -0.33
CA ILE A 122 8.26 -3.45 -1.61
C ILE A 122 7.20 -2.36 -1.53
N LEU A 123 7.57 -1.12 -1.80
CA LEU A 123 6.69 0.03 -1.66
C LEU A 123 6.53 0.75 -2.99
N VAL A 124 5.30 1.11 -3.34
CA VAL A 124 4.97 1.91 -4.51
C VAL A 124 4.31 3.20 -4.06
N ASN A 125 4.92 4.35 -4.36
CA ASN A 125 4.44 5.67 -3.98
C ASN A 125 3.95 5.72 -2.51
N PRO A 126 4.78 5.28 -1.54
CA PRO A 126 4.35 5.11 -0.17
C PRO A 126 4.05 6.46 0.50
N MET A 127 3.02 6.47 1.35
CA MET A 127 2.65 7.62 2.15
C MET A 127 3.27 7.54 3.54
N ILE A 128 4.04 8.53 3.94
CA ILE A 128 4.56 8.68 5.32
C ILE A 128 4.29 10.08 5.88
N TYR A 129 4.11 11.02 4.98
CA TYR A 129 3.83 12.41 5.28
C TYR A 129 2.88 12.97 4.22
N ARG A 130 1.92 13.78 4.61
CA ARG A 130 1.08 14.52 3.67
C ARG A 130 1.34 16.01 3.80
N SER A 131 1.91 16.59 2.78
CA SER A 131 2.04 18.05 2.67
C SER A 131 0.83 18.66 1.96
N SER A 132 -0.30 18.83 2.66
CA SER A 132 -1.03 20.04 2.37
C SER A 132 -0.47 21.09 3.35
N ALA A 133 0.15 22.15 2.84
CA ALA A 133 0.86 23.13 3.67
C ALA A 133 -0.02 23.67 4.83
N VAL A 134 -1.33 23.77 4.63
CA VAL A 134 -2.28 24.23 5.66
C VAL A 134 -2.65 23.11 6.64
N LEU A 135 -2.91 21.89 6.17
CA LEU A 135 -3.34 20.78 7.06
C LEU A 135 -2.18 20.16 7.83
N SER A 136 -0.95 20.20 7.30
CA SER A 136 0.22 19.70 8.03
C SER A 136 0.55 20.55 9.26
N LEU A 137 0.30 21.84 9.21
CA LEU A 137 0.53 22.77 10.32
C LEU A 137 -0.53 22.67 11.44
N LEU A 138 -1.70 22.09 11.15
CA LEU A 138 -2.76 21.95 12.14
C LEU A 138 -2.43 20.82 13.14
N PRO A 139 -2.56 21.07 14.45
CA PRO A 139 -2.46 20.00 15.45
C PRO A 139 -3.62 18.98 15.29
N LEU A 140 -3.42 17.77 15.79
CA LEU A 140 -4.42 16.68 15.65
C LEU A 140 -5.81 17.05 16.17
N TRP A 141 -5.90 17.81 17.27
CA TRP A 141 -7.19 18.27 17.80
C TRP A 141 -7.94 19.20 16.82
N ALA A 142 -7.23 20.07 16.12
CA ALA A 142 -7.84 20.95 15.11
C ALA A 142 -8.29 20.15 13.86
N LYS A 143 -7.52 19.14 13.45
CA LYS A 143 -7.92 18.18 12.39
C LYS A 143 -9.17 17.42 12.78
N TYR A 144 -9.28 16.99 14.05
CA TYR A 144 -10.46 16.33 14.59
C TYR A 144 -11.69 17.25 14.54
N LEU A 145 -11.59 18.52 14.99
CA LEU A 145 -12.68 19.47 14.90
C LEU A 145 -13.10 19.73 13.46
N LEU A 146 -12.14 19.89 12.54
CA LEU A 146 -12.43 20.08 11.13
C LEU A 146 -13.14 18.87 10.51
N ALA A 147 -12.77 17.65 10.89
CA ALA A 147 -13.43 16.43 10.43
C ALA A 147 -14.90 16.31 10.92
N ASN A 148 -15.24 16.91 12.06
CA ASN A 148 -16.62 16.99 12.54
C ASN A 148 -17.49 17.94 11.72
N ILE A 149 -16.89 19.00 11.16
CA ILE A 149 -17.59 20.01 10.35
C ILE A 149 -17.69 19.55 8.89
N VAL A 150 -16.57 19.05 8.33
CA VAL A 150 -16.48 18.62 6.94
C VAL A 150 -16.38 17.09 6.91
N LYS A 151 -17.52 16.41 6.77
CA LYS A 151 -17.58 14.94 6.82
C LYS A 151 -16.97 14.25 5.61
N MET A 152 -17.02 14.89 4.44
CA MET A 152 -16.52 14.39 3.16
C MET A 152 -15.81 15.51 2.40
N ARG A 153 -14.79 15.14 1.63
CA ARG A 153 -14.09 16.01 0.69
C ARG A 153 -14.05 15.34 -0.68
N SER A 154 -13.95 16.12 -1.76
CA SER A 154 -13.66 15.55 -3.06
C SER A 154 -12.34 14.79 -3.00
N SER A 155 -12.34 13.58 -3.54
CA SER A 155 -11.08 12.83 -3.75
C SER A 155 -10.27 13.48 -4.85
N VAL A 156 -8.96 13.23 -4.86
CA VAL A 156 -8.11 13.56 -6.03
C VAL A 156 -8.52 12.70 -7.24
N GLY A 157 -9.35 11.66 -6.99
CA GLY A 157 -9.81 10.74 -8.01
C GLY A 157 -8.77 9.66 -8.30
N ASN A 158 -8.98 9.01 -9.42
CA ASN A 158 -8.16 7.95 -9.95
C ASN A 158 -6.90 8.53 -10.61
N ASP A 159 -5.81 8.70 -9.87
CA ASP A 159 -4.55 9.26 -10.38
C ASP A 159 -3.75 8.20 -11.16
N ILE A 160 -4.23 7.91 -12.38
CA ILE A 160 -3.65 6.96 -13.35
C ILE A 160 -3.51 7.68 -14.68
N SER A 161 -2.33 7.63 -15.30
CA SER A 161 -2.04 8.25 -16.60
C SER A 161 -2.70 7.48 -17.75
N ARG A 162 -2.82 6.18 -17.60
CA ARG A 162 -3.37 5.28 -18.61
C ARG A 162 -4.89 5.47 -18.75
N PRO A 163 -5.40 5.87 -19.96
CA PRO A 163 -6.81 6.17 -20.14
C PRO A 163 -7.69 4.93 -20.00
N GLY A 164 -8.88 5.10 -19.42
CA GLY A 164 -9.88 4.03 -19.26
C GLY A 164 -9.63 3.07 -18.11
N ILE A 165 -8.54 3.21 -17.38
CA ILE A 165 -8.22 2.37 -16.22
C ILE A 165 -8.70 3.05 -14.93
N THR A 166 -9.22 2.25 -14.00
CA THR A 166 -9.65 2.72 -12.67
C THR A 166 -9.22 1.75 -11.58
N GLU A 167 -8.86 2.28 -10.41
CA GLU A 167 -8.61 1.48 -9.20
C GLU A 167 -9.89 1.07 -8.47
N HIS A 168 -11.07 1.49 -8.95
CA HIS A 168 -12.37 1.28 -8.31
C HIS A 168 -12.43 1.77 -6.85
N GLY A 169 -11.71 2.83 -6.54
CA GLY A 169 -11.70 3.49 -5.25
C GLY A 169 -12.92 4.39 -5.02
N TYR A 170 -12.99 5.00 -3.83
CA TYR A 170 -14.05 5.96 -3.51
C TYR A 170 -13.84 7.31 -4.21
N ASP A 171 -14.91 7.90 -4.71
CA ASP A 171 -14.92 9.24 -5.32
C ASP A 171 -14.79 10.37 -4.28
N ALA A 172 -14.94 10.05 -3.00
CA ALA A 172 -14.87 10.99 -1.90
C ALA A 172 -13.91 10.53 -0.81
N THR A 173 -13.20 11.49 -0.20
CA THR A 173 -12.31 11.27 0.94
C THR A 173 -13.07 11.51 2.25
N PRO A 174 -13.34 10.48 3.05
CA PRO A 174 -13.96 10.61 4.37
C PRO A 174 -13.02 11.32 5.35
N SER A 175 -13.49 12.39 5.98
CA SER A 175 -12.63 13.26 6.79
C SER A 175 -12.14 12.60 8.09
N PHE A 176 -12.97 11.76 8.74
CA PHE A 176 -12.53 10.98 9.90
C PHE A 176 -11.56 9.86 9.51
N GLY A 177 -11.80 9.19 8.38
CA GLY A 177 -10.84 8.24 7.82
C GLY A 177 -9.49 8.90 7.56
N ALA A 178 -9.48 10.11 6.96
CA ALA A 178 -8.27 10.88 6.76
C ALA A 178 -7.61 11.32 8.08
N TYR A 179 -8.38 11.66 9.10
CA TYR A 179 -7.85 11.97 10.44
C TYR A 179 -7.18 10.73 11.07
N GLU A 180 -7.80 9.56 10.99
CA GLU A 180 -7.21 8.31 11.47
C GLU A 180 -5.95 7.95 10.67
N LEU A 181 -5.94 8.18 9.35
CA LEU A 181 -4.74 8.01 8.53
C LEU A 181 -3.58 8.89 9.03
N PHE A 182 -3.82 10.18 9.34
CA PHE A 182 -2.76 11.05 9.89
C PHE A 182 -2.18 10.52 11.20
N LYS A 183 -2.99 9.90 12.06
CA LYS A 183 -2.51 9.26 13.29
C LYS A 183 -1.60 8.09 12.97
N MET A 184 -2.01 7.21 12.05
CA MET A 184 -1.20 6.07 11.61
C MET A 184 0.15 6.53 11.03
N LEU A 185 0.15 7.53 10.14
CA LEU A 185 1.39 8.04 9.53
C LEU A 185 2.39 8.55 10.59
N LYS A 186 1.89 9.28 11.60
CA LYS A 186 2.71 9.76 12.71
C LYS A 186 3.36 8.61 13.47
N GLU A 187 2.56 7.60 13.83
CA GLU A 187 3.06 6.43 14.57
C GLU A 187 4.02 5.59 13.72
N THR A 188 3.73 5.43 12.42
CA THR A 188 4.60 4.70 11.49
C THR A 188 5.96 5.37 11.35
N ARG A 189 6.00 6.70 11.19
CA ARG A 189 7.25 7.44 11.05
C ARG A 189 8.18 7.26 12.25
N LEU A 190 7.64 7.24 13.47
CA LEU A 190 8.42 7.01 14.70
C LEU A 190 9.11 5.64 14.75
N LYS A 191 8.64 4.70 13.91
CA LYS A 191 9.13 3.31 13.88
C LYS A 191 10.08 3.02 12.72
N LEU A 192 10.29 3.93 11.77
CA LEU A 192 11.09 3.68 10.55
C LEU A 192 12.49 3.12 10.85
N LYS A 193 13.18 3.64 11.86
CA LYS A 193 14.51 3.17 12.26
C LYS A 193 14.56 1.70 12.73
N LYS A 194 13.42 1.13 13.14
CA LYS A 194 13.34 -0.29 13.55
C LYS A 194 13.26 -1.25 12.37
N ILE A 195 12.95 -0.75 11.17
CA ILE A 195 12.77 -1.58 9.99
C ILE A 195 14.15 -1.84 9.38
N THR A 196 14.63 -3.06 9.51
CA THR A 196 15.95 -3.49 9.03
C THR A 196 15.90 -4.48 7.87
N VAL A 197 14.70 -4.93 7.47
CA VAL A 197 14.50 -5.81 6.32
C VAL A 197 14.82 -5.10 5.01
N SER A 198 15.19 -5.85 3.98
CA SER A 198 15.44 -5.32 2.63
C SER A 198 14.25 -4.52 2.12
N LEU A 199 14.52 -3.37 1.50
CA LEU A 199 13.51 -2.48 0.93
C LEU A 199 13.75 -2.23 -0.56
N GLN A 200 12.72 -2.42 -1.38
CA GLN A 200 12.62 -1.81 -2.70
C GLN A 200 11.50 -0.78 -2.71
N LEU A 201 11.79 0.42 -3.21
CA LEU A 201 10.83 1.51 -3.27
C LEU A 201 10.72 2.03 -4.71
N PHE A 202 9.50 2.10 -5.23
CA PHE A 202 9.16 2.72 -6.50
C PHE A 202 8.54 4.10 -6.26
N HIS A 203 8.97 5.09 -7.05
CA HIS A 203 8.47 6.46 -6.97
C HIS A 203 8.10 7.00 -8.34
N SER A 204 6.85 7.38 -8.52
CA SER A 204 6.38 8.06 -9.74
C SER A 204 6.83 9.51 -9.75
N VAL A 205 7.60 9.89 -10.79
CA VAL A 205 8.09 11.27 -10.95
C VAL A 205 6.93 12.26 -11.12
N GLN A 206 5.82 11.78 -11.70
CA GLN A 206 4.61 12.55 -11.95
C GLN A 206 3.46 12.20 -11.00
N ASP A 207 3.76 11.90 -9.73
CA ASP A 207 2.74 11.65 -8.68
C ASP A 207 2.04 12.96 -8.32
N HIS A 208 0.72 13.08 -8.63
CA HIS A 208 -0.09 14.26 -8.31
C HIS A 208 -0.74 14.16 -6.92
N THR A 209 -0.65 13.00 -6.28
CA THR A 209 -1.25 12.74 -4.96
C THR A 209 -0.27 12.96 -3.83
N LEU A 210 0.97 12.50 -3.98
CA LEU A 210 2.01 12.57 -2.94
C LEU A 210 3.29 13.22 -3.46
N PRO A 211 3.85 14.19 -2.72
CA PRO A 211 5.13 14.78 -3.07
C PRO A 211 6.29 13.81 -2.80
N VAL A 212 7.38 13.97 -3.55
CA VAL A 212 8.61 13.17 -3.47
C VAL A 212 9.21 13.07 -2.07
N CYS A 213 8.98 14.06 -1.21
CA CYS A 213 9.49 14.03 0.16
C CYS A 213 9.02 12.82 0.99
N ASN A 214 7.92 12.16 0.60
CA ASN A 214 7.52 10.90 1.24
C ASN A 214 8.57 9.80 1.02
N THR A 215 9.03 9.66 -0.21
CA THR A 215 10.09 8.74 -0.60
C THR A 215 11.42 9.09 0.08
N GLU A 216 11.80 10.37 0.07
CA GLU A 216 13.03 10.86 0.69
C GLU A 216 13.06 10.56 2.19
N ILE A 217 12.00 10.90 2.92
CA ILE A 217 11.88 10.60 4.37
C ILE A 217 12.05 9.10 4.63
N ILE A 218 11.41 8.24 3.87
CA ILE A 218 11.53 6.79 4.06
C ILE A 218 12.97 6.33 3.79
N MET A 219 13.54 6.75 2.66
CA MET A 219 14.91 6.36 2.30
C MET A 219 15.95 6.86 3.30
N ASP A 220 15.77 8.02 3.91
CA ASP A 220 16.70 8.59 4.86
C ASP A 220 16.53 8.00 6.28
N GLU A 221 15.28 7.81 6.73
CA GLU A 221 14.97 7.46 8.12
C GLU A 221 14.86 5.96 8.40
N ILE A 222 14.69 5.10 7.37
CA ILE A 222 14.56 3.65 7.55
C ILE A 222 15.87 3.00 7.99
N GLY A 223 15.79 2.03 8.91
CA GLY A 223 16.95 1.31 9.45
C GLY A 223 17.56 0.26 8.51
N SER A 224 16.94 -0.02 7.37
CA SER A 224 17.45 -0.98 6.41
C SER A 224 18.77 -0.51 5.78
N SER A 225 19.78 -1.40 5.76
CA SER A 225 21.03 -1.20 5.04
C SER A 225 20.94 -1.65 3.56
N ASN A 226 20.03 -2.58 3.25
CA ASN A 226 19.73 -3.04 1.90
C ASN A 226 18.46 -2.37 1.39
N LYS A 227 18.62 -1.21 0.76
CA LYS A 227 17.50 -0.41 0.24
C LYS A 227 17.82 0.17 -1.12
N SER A 228 16.82 0.11 -2.03
CA SER A 228 16.91 0.66 -3.38
C SER A 228 15.68 1.48 -3.73
N ARG A 229 15.87 2.46 -4.62
CA ARG A 229 14.80 3.29 -5.19
C ARG A 229 14.82 3.17 -6.71
N ILE A 230 13.65 3.01 -7.31
CA ILE A 230 13.43 3.01 -8.76
C ILE A 230 12.42 4.11 -9.09
N GLU A 231 12.75 4.96 -10.06
CA GLU A 231 11.85 6.00 -10.55
C GLU A 231 10.95 5.46 -11.66
N LEU A 232 9.66 5.83 -11.59
CA LEU A 232 8.63 5.52 -12.57
C LEU A 232 8.33 6.80 -13.35
N VAL A 233 8.69 6.83 -14.63
CA VAL A 233 8.65 8.07 -15.44
C VAL A 233 7.36 8.22 -16.25
N ASN A 234 6.59 7.13 -16.41
CA ASN A 234 5.39 7.10 -17.25
C ASN A 234 4.08 6.98 -16.46
N SER A 235 4.16 6.83 -15.15
CA SER A 235 3.01 6.55 -14.30
C SER A 235 2.74 7.67 -13.31
N PHE A 236 1.46 7.82 -12.94
CA PHE A 236 1.00 8.66 -11.85
C PHE A 236 0.98 7.88 -10.54
N HIS A 237 0.16 8.30 -9.57
CA HIS A 237 0.15 7.74 -8.21
C HIS A 237 -0.14 6.24 -8.13
N VAL A 238 -1.17 5.76 -8.86
CA VAL A 238 -1.59 4.34 -8.83
C VAL A 238 -0.80 3.54 -9.88
N ALA A 239 0.52 3.58 -9.77
CA ALA A 239 1.44 3.04 -10.76
C ALA A 239 1.31 1.51 -10.98
N THR A 240 0.70 0.80 -10.03
CA THR A 240 0.41 -0.64 -10.13
C THR A 240 -0.61 -1.00 -11.23
N LEU A 241 -1.35 0.00 -11.74
CA LEU A 241 -2.31 -0.14 -12.85
C LEU A 241 -1.93 0.71 -14.06
N ASP A 242 -0.83 1.43 -13.99
CA ASP A 242 -0.42 2.43 -14.98
C ASP A 242 0.67 1.89 -15.93
N TYR A 243 1.25 2.76 -16.74
CA TYR A 243 2.20 2.39 -17.80
C TYR A 243 3.44 1.67 -17.30
N ASP A 244 3.94 1.96 -16.09
CA ASP A 244 5.12 1.30 -15.51
C ASP A 244 4.78 0.04 -14.69
N GLN A 245 3.54 -0.49 -14.76
CA GLN A 245 3.14 -1.67 -14.01
C GLN A 245 4.05 -2.89 -14.25
N GLU A 246 4.45 -3.14 -15.49
CA GLU A 246 5.33 -4.26 -15.83
C GLU A 246 6.73 -4.07 -15.24
N LEU A 247 7.25 -2.84 -15.25
CA LEU A 247 8.53 -2.51 -14.61
C LEU A 247 8.47 -2.79 -13.09
N ILE A 248 7.37 -2.42 -12.42
CA ILE A 248 7.15 -2.72 -11.00
C ILE A 248 7.15 -4.23 -10.79
N PHE A 249 6.41 -4.98 -11.60
CA PHE A 249 6.21 -6.41 -11.42
C PHE A 249 7.51 -7.19 -11.61
N GLU A 250 8.27 -6.93 -12.67
CA GLU A 250 9.53 -7.63 -12.98
C GLU A 250 10.65 -7.28 -11.99
N ASN A 251 10.76 -6.00 -11.59
CA ASN A 251 11.75 -5.63 -10.57
C ASN A 251 11.37 -6.19 -9.19
N SER A 252 10.09 -6.29 -8.87
CA SER A 252 9.63 -6.96 -7.64
C SER A 252 9.96 -8.44 -7.64
N LEU A 253 9.78 -9.12 -8.78
CA LEU A 253 10.19 -10.51 -8.94
C LEU A 253 11.70 -10.67 -8.70
N THR A 254 12.51 -9.82 -9.31
CA THR A 254 13.97 -9.82 -9.15
C THR A 254 14.36 -9.57 -7.69
N PHE A 255 13.70 -8.60 -7.02
CA PHE A 255 13.94 -8.30 -5.61
C PHE A 255 13.58 -9.49 -4.71
N ILE A 256 12.44 -10.13 -4.92
CA ILE A 256 12.01 -11.32 -4.16
C ILE A 256 13.04 -12.43 -4.34
N GLN A 257 13.44 -12.73 -5.57
CA GLN A 257 14.44 -13.77 -5.86
C GLN A 257 15.80 -13.48 -5.22
N SER A 258 16.24 -12.23 -5.21
CA SER A 258 17.54 -11.83 -4.65
C SER A 258 17.56 -11.80 -3.12
N ASN A 259 16.40 -11.74 -2.47
CA ASN A 259 16.25 -11.67 -1.02
C ASN A 259 15.60 -12.93 -0.43
N SER A 260 15.29 -13.93 -1.24
CA SER A 260 14.87 -15.26 -0.78
C SER A 260 16.09 -16.12 -0.50
N ARG A 261 15.93 -17.03 0.48
CA ARG A 261 16.99 -17.96 0.93
C ARG A 261 17.09 -19.22 0.05
N ASN A 262 16.20 -19.36 -0.93
CA ASN A 262 16.12 -20.53 -1.84
C ASN A 262 16.88 -20.29 -3.13
#